data_4438b3838a7c08a2b6b1ea512925aa8c
#
_entry.id   4438b3838a7c08a2b6b1ea512925aa8c
#
_cell.length_a   1.000
_cell.length_b   1.000
_cell.length_c   1.000
_cell.angle_alpha   90.00
_cell.angle_beta   90.00
_cell.angle_gamma   90.00
#
_symmetry.space_group_name_H-M   'P 1'
#
loop_
_entity.id
_entity.type
_entity.pdbx_description
1 polymer ?
#
loop_
_entity_poly.entity_id
_entity_poly.type
_entity_poly.pdbx_seq_one_letter_code
_entity_poly.pdbx_strand_id
1 'polypeptide(L)'
;MKIHVLVNPRNPTGLMNRVDPFAVHAYKYIKHLLPHFHMIHYGVPGAQVDCEHIDIPTSPKEIKRFNEIAGEEIRKRASDGDLIVCFFGVDNQLACEMNPNCKPVEPSIGYRANGIFAPYRVFTSYANMHMFYGERGMLMNPSWFDDVIGNPFTISEFEYNEKKEDYFLFLGRVCEEKGIHLAIQATEKMGKKLIIAGPGSLKALGYDRVPDHVEVFGVADAEQRKHLLKNAKALIGLTHYVEPFGNMIIEANLSGTPVITTDWGAFPEIVLEGQTGYRVRDFKSLLTAIENIDKIASFDCREWGLNFSDEEIHDQHRRYLEKVIKNKFYE
;
A
#
# COMPACT_ATOMS: atom_id res chain seq x y z
N MET A 1 4.20 26.12 12.73
CA MET A 1 3.25 25.39 11.89
C MET A 1 3.06 23.99 12.46
N LYS A 2 1.81 23.55 12.56
CA LYS A 2 1.45 22.23 13.09
C LYS A 2 0.89 21.36 11.99
N ILE A 3 1.00 20.06 12.20
CA ILE A 3 0.38 19.03 11.35
C ILE A 3 -0.65 18.29 12.21
N HIS A 4 -1.90 18.43 11.87
CA HIS A 4 -3.01 17.72 12.47
C HIS A 4 -3.24 16.42 11.72
N VAL A 5 -2.94 15.27 12.34
CA VAL A 5 -3.11 13.95 11.71
C VAL A 5 -4.47 13.39 12.09
N LEU A 6 -5.32 13.23 11.12
CA LEU A 6 -6.71 12.81 11.26
C LEU A 6 -6.89 11.40 10.71
N VAL A 7 -7.35 10.50 11.57
CA VAL A 7 -7.70 9.12 11.22
C VAL A 7 -9.23 8.93 11.29
N ASN A 8 -9.72 7.70 11.35
CA ASN A 8 -11.16 7.43 11.46
C ASN A 8 -11.51 6.75 12.79
N PRO A 9 -12.81 6.62 13.12
CA PRO A 9 -13.25 6.02 14.38
C PRO A 9 -13.21 4.47 14.41
N ARG A 10 -12.71 3.80 13.36
CA ARG A 10 -12.82 2.33 13.25
C ARG A 10 -11.85 1.62 14.16
N ASN A 11 -10.61 2.10 14.19
CA ASN A 11 -9.54 1.41 14.93
C ASN A 11 -8.56 2.40 15.54
N PRO A 12 -8.01 2.12 16.73
CA PRO A 12 -6.91 2.90 17.30
C PRO A 12 -5.66 2.85 16.39
N THR A 13 -4.98 3.98 16.25
CA THR A 13 -3.71 4.07 15.51
C THR A 13 -2.60 3.36 16.27
N GLY A 14 -1.87 2.45 15.62
CA GLY A 14 -0.78 1.71 16.26
C GLY A 14 -0.40 0.44 15.51
N LEU A 15 0.76 -0.13 15.84
CA LEU A 15 1.28 -1.36 15.22
C LEU A 15 0.49 -2.62 15.58
N MET A 16 -0.20 -2.62 16.71
CA MET A 16 -0.97 -3.79 17.18
C MET A 16 -2.23 -4.01 16.34
N ASN A 17 -2.66 -3.01 15.60
CA ASN A 17 -3.88 -3.07 14.80
C ASN A 17 -3.63 -3.49 13.34
N ARG A 18 -3.01 -4.66 13.16
CA ARG A 18 -2.68 -5.22 11.82
C ARG A 18 -3.90 -5.48 10.92
N VAL A 19 -5.11 -5.39 11.47
CA VAL A 19 -6.37 -5.55 10.72
C VAL A 19 -6.69 -4.32 9.88
N ASP A 20 -6.20 -3.13 10.29
CA ASP A 20 -6.39 -1.87 9.56
C ASP A 20 -5.05 -1.34 9.04
N PRO A 21 -4.72 -1.55 7.76
CA PRO A 21 -3.47 -1.06 7.17
C PRO A 21 -3.29 0.46 7.28
N PHE A 22 -4.39 1.23 7.24
CA PHE A 22 -4.32 2.68 7.35
C PHE A 22 -3.95 3.15 8.76
N ALA A 23 -4.43 2.46 9.80
CA ALA A 23 -4.06 2.76 11.18
C ALA A 23 -2.55 2.50 11.44
N VAL A 24 -2.01 1.44 10.85
CA VAL A 24 -0.58 1.13 10.88
C VAL A 24 0.21 2.17 10.09
N HIS A 25 -0.28 2.56 8.92
CA HIS A 25 0.38 3.56 8.08
C HIS A 25 0.42 4.92 8.76
N ALA A 26 -0.69 5.38 9.34
CA ALA A 26 -0.73 6.62 10.10
C ALA A 26 0.25 6.62 11.29
N TYR A 27 0.37 5.49 11.99
CA TYR A 27 1.37 5.33 13.06
C TYR A 27 2.80 5.52 12.53
N LYS A 28 3.18 4.80 11.47
CA LYS A 28 4.52 4.90 10.87
C LYS A 28 4.80 6.32 10.38
N TYR A 29 3.83 6.93 9.73
CA TYR A 29 3.91 8.31 9.24
C TYR A 29 4.21 9.29 10.37
N ILE A 30 3.46 9.22 11.48
CA ILE A 30 3.70 10.05 12.66
C ILE A 30 5.11 9.78 13.20
N LYS A 31 5.47 8.52 13.46
CA LYS A 31 6.74 8.12 14.05
C LYS A 31 7.94 8.68 13.28
N HIS A 32 7.93 8.58 11.95
CA HIS A 32 9.06 9.01 11.13
C HIS A 32 9.08 10.52 10.88
N LEU A 33 7.95 11.21 10.93
CA LEU A 33 7.87 12.64 10.65
C LEU A 33 7.89 13.51 11.92
N LEU A 34 7.60 12.94 13.08
CA LEU A 34 7.62 13.64 14.37
C LEU A 34 8.94 14.38 14.68
N PRO A 35 10.15 13.87 14.31
CA PRO A 35 11.40 14.61 14.51
C PRO A 35 11.50 15.92 13.69
N HIS A 36 10.68 16.06 12.64
CA HIS A 36 10.75 17.19 11.70
C HIS A 36 9.59 18.17 11.83
N PHE A 37 8.47 17.74 12.42
CA PHE A 37 7.25 18.54 12.48
C PHE A 37 6.58 18.45 13.86
N HIS A 38 5.92 19.52 14.27
CA HIS A 38 5.03 19.49 15.41
C HIS A 38 3.72 18.82 14.99
N MET A 39 3.47 17.62 15.44
CA MET A 39 2.33 16.79 15.05
C MET A 39 1.33 16.62 16.20
N ILE A 40 0.04 16.64 15.89
CA ILE A 40 -1.07 16.37 16.82
C ILE A 40 -1.97 15.35 16.16
N HIS A 41 -2.20 14.23 16.84
CA HIS A 41 -3.03 13.13 16.34
C HIS A 41 -4.44 13.21 16.90
N TYR A 42 -5.44 12.94 16.05
CA TYR A 42 -6.86 12.89 16.40
C TYR A 42 -7.41 11.50 16.04
N GLY A 43 -7.80 10.74 17.04
CA GLY A 43 -8.25 9.37 16.86
C GLY A 43 -9.05 8.85 18.04
N VAL A 44 -9.51 7.60 17.94
CA VAL A 44 -10.21 6.94 19.04
C VAL A 44 -9.25 6.60 20.19
N PRO A 45 -9.79 6.43 21.44
CA PRO A 45 -8.98 6.01 22.58
C PRO A 45 -8.16 4.75 22.35
N GLY A 46 -6.97 4.70 22.93
CA GLY A 46 -6.05 3.56 22.83
C GLY A 46 -5.05 3.65 21.67
N ALA A 47 -4.93 4.80 21.01
CA ALA A 47 -3.86 5.04 20.03
C ALA A 47 -2.47 4.97 20.69
N GLN A 48 -1.51 4.38 19.97
CA GLN A 48 -0.13 4.19 20.40
C GLN A 48 0.79 5.10 19.57
N VAL A 49 0.71 6.42 19.82
CA VAL A 49 1.50 7.42 19.09
C VAL A 49 2.38 8.22 20.04
N ASP A 50 3.53 8.66 19.57
CA ASP A 50 4.52 9.39 20.37
C ASP A 50 4.32 10.93 20.34
N CYS A 51 3.28 11.43 19.69
CA CYS A 51 2.90 12.85 19.65
C CYS A 51 1.71 13.15 20.57
N GLU A 52 1.35 14.43 20.71
CA GLU A 52 0.10 14.83 21.37
C GLU A 52 -1.09 14.09 20.71
N HIS A 53 -1.89 13.40 21.53
CA HIS A 53 -3.07 12.67 21.09
C HIS A 53 -4.33 13.23 21.70
N ILE A 54 -5.32 13.47 20.86
CA ILE A 54 -6.66 13.91 21.24
C ILE A 54 -7.62 12.75 21.06
N ASP A 55 -8.10 12.22 22.18
CA ASP A 55 -9.11 11.17 22.20
C ASP A 55 -10.47 11.68 21.70
N ILE A 56 -11.01 10.97 20.71
CA ILE A 56 -12.35 11.20 20.18
C ILE A 56 -13.20 9.96 20.43
N PRO A 57 -13.95 9.90 21.54
CA PRO A 57 -14.67 8.71 21.95
C PRO A 57 -15.96 8.53 21.12
N THR A 58 -15.81 7.90 19.96
CA THR A 58 -16.91 7.58 19.05
C THR A 58 -16.86 6.11 18.66
N SER A 59 -17.99 5.55 18.26
CA SER A 59 -18.07 4.19 17.73
C SER A 59 -17.62 4.16 16.23
N PRO A 60 -17.25 2.98 15.72
CA PRO A 60 -16.85 2.82 14.31
C PRO A 60 -17.88 3.27 13.26
N LYS A 61 -19.14 3.38 13.63
CA LYS A 61 -20.24 3.79 12.73
C LYS A 61 -20.52 5.31 12.77
N GLU A 62 -19.95 6.05 13.72
CA GLU A 62 -20.22 7.47 13.95
C GLU A 62 -19.20 8.38 13.25
N ILE A 63 -18.90 8.10 11.98
CA ILE A 63 -17.91 8.87 11.18
C ILE A 63 -18.20 10.36 11.20
N LYS A 64 -19.46 10.77 11.01
CA LYS A 64 -19.85 12.19 11.03
C LYS A 64 -19.55 12.83 12.37
N ARG A 65 -19.99 12.21 13.48
CA ARG A 65 -19.77 12.72 14.83
C ARG A 65 -18.28 12.80 15.19
N PHE A 66 -17.51 11.78 14.76
CA PHE A 66 -16.06 11.80 14.90
C PHE A 66 -15.46 13.06 14.26
N ASN A 67 -15.84 13.37 13.02
CA ASN A 67 -15.33 14.53 12.29
C ASN A 67 -15.81 15.87 12.88
N GLU A 68 -17.03 15.95 13.40
CA GLU A 68 -17.54 17.13 14.10
C GLU A 68 -16.67 17.43 15.33
N ILE A 69 -16.41 16.45 16.18
CA ILE A 69 -15.56 16.60 17.38
C ILE A 69 -14.12 16.91 16.96
N ALA A 70 -13.54 16.14 16.01
CA ALA A 70 -12.19 16.37 15.52
C ALA A 70 -12.03 17.77 14.94
N GLY A 71 -12.99 18.25 14.14
CA GLY A 71 -12.98 19.58 13.54
C GLY A 71 -13.00 20.69 14.59
N GLU A 72 -13.79 20.54 15.67
CA GLU A 72 -13.79 21.47 16.79
C GLU A 72 -12.45 21.47 17.55
N GLU A 73 -11.89 20.29 17.81
CA GLU A 73 -10.61 20.16 18.51
C GLU A 73 -9.43 20.70 17.69
N ILE A 74 -9.46 20.52 16.36
CA ILE A 74 -8.50 21.13 15.44
C ILE A 74 -8.63 22.65 15.50
N ARG A 75 -9.84 23.20 15.40
CA ARG A 75 -10.11 24.66 15.44
C ARG A 75 -9.53 25.35 16.67
N LYS A 76 -9.56 24.68 17.83
CA LYS A 76 -8.99 25.22 19.08
C LYS A 76 -7.46 25.34 19.04
N ARG A 77 -6.78 24.57 18.17
CA ARG A 77 -5.31 24.41 18.15
C ARG A 77 -4.66 24.92 16.87
N ALA A 78 -5.43 25.00 15.79
CA ALA A 78 -4.92 25.33 14.48
C ALA A 78 -4.58 26.81 14.34
N SER A 79 -3.58 27.09 13.53
CA SER A 79 -3.20 28.40 13.03
C SER A 79 -3.33 28.42 11.51
N ASP A 80 -3.38 29.62 10.92
CA ASP A 80 -3.48 29.77 9.47
C ASP A 80 -2.30 29.09 8.76
N GLY A 81 -2.65 28.28 7.79
CA GLY A 81 -1.69 27.52 6.99
C GLY A 81 -1.22 26.19 7.58
N ASP A 82 -1.66 25.80 8.79
CA ASP A 82 -1.41 24.47 9.33
C ASP A 82 -1.96 23.37 8.39
N LEU A 83 -1.40 22.18 8.47
CA LEU A 83 -1.83 21.06 7.63
C LEU A 83 -2.81 20.15 8.39
N ILE A 84 -3.81 19.61 7.67
CA ILE A 84 -4.62 18.50 8.15
C ILE A 84 -4.32 17.31 7.24
N VAL A 85 -3.62 16.31 7.77
CA VAL A 85 -3.26 15.08 7.06
C VAL A 85 -4.34 14.03 7.27
N CYS A 86 -4.99 13.61 6.18
CA CYS A 86 -6.19 12.77 6.16
C CYS A 86 -5.88 11.39 5.58
N PHE A 87 -5.98 10.33 6.37
CA PHE A 87 -5.70 8.96 5.92
C PHE A 87 -6.91 8.23 5.33
N PHE A 88 -8.12 8.79 5.45
CA PHE A 88 -9.36 8.12 5.07
C PHE A 88 -10.21 8.91 4.05
N GLY A 89 -9.57 9.78 3.28
CA GLY A 89 -10.22 10.51 2.19
C GLY A 89 -11.48 11.24 2.64
N VAL A 90 -12.56 11.13 1.87
CA VAL A 90 -13.84 11.81 2.13
C VAL A 90 -14.43 11.52 3.52
N ASP A 91 -14.06 10.44 4.18
CA ASP A 91 -14.45 10.18 5.57
C ASP A 91 -13.91 11.25 6.54
N ASN A 92 -12.85 11.99 6.14
CA ASN A 92 -12.27 13.09 6.91
C ASN A 92 -12.64 14.48 6.41
N GLN A 93 -13.39 14.60 5.32
CA GLN A 93 -13.67 15.86 4.63
C GLN A 93 -14.36 16.89 5.53
N LEU A 94 -15.35 16.48 6.33
CA LEU A 94 -16.12 17.39 7.19
C LEU A 94 -15.22 18.14 8.20
N ALA A 95 -14.27 17.47 8.83
CA ALA A 95 -13.35 18.11 9.77
C ALA A 95 -12.46 19.15 9.08
N CYS A 96 -12.08 18.93 7.81
CA CYS A 96 -11.34 19.90 7.01
C CYS A 96 -12.20 21.12 6.62
N GLU A 97 -13.44 20.89 6.19
CA GLU A 97 -14.40 21.96 5.86
C GLU A 97 -14.69 22.88 7.05
N MET A 98 -14.66 22.33 8.26
CA MET A 98 -14.79 23.10 9.50
C MET A 98 -13.56 23.97 9.81
N ASN A 99 -12.42 23.74 9.13
CA ASN A 99 -11.14 24.42 9.35
C ASN A 99 -10.55 24.94 8.02
N PRO A 100 -11.22 25.88 7.33
CA PRO A 100 -10.85 26.33 5.98
C PRO A 100 -9.54 27.11 5.91
N ASN A 101 -9.00 27.53 7.05
CA ASN A 101 -7.68 28.15 7.19
C ASN A 101 -6.52 27.14 7.18
N CYS A 102 -6.80 25.84 7.26
CA CYS A 102 -5.82 24.77 7.17
C CYS A 102 -5.77 24.18 5.75
N LYS A 103 -4.66 23.54 5.40
CA LYS A 103 -4.46 22.86 4.12
C LYS A 103 -4.68 21.35 4.27
N PRO A 104 -5.75 20.76 3.69
CA PRO A 104 -5.97 19.32 3.75
C PRO A 104 -5.02 18.58 2.80
N VAL A 105 -4.40 17.53 3.30
CA VAL A 105 -3.44 16.66 2.58
C VAL A 105 -3.89 15.21 2.68
N GLU A 106 -3.99 14.50 1.56
CA GLU A 106 -4.16 13.04 1.52
C GLU A 106 -2.81 12.37 1.18
N PRO A 107 -2.14 11.72 2.15
CA PRO A 107 -0.73 11.33 2.01
C PRO A 107 -0.50 9.99 1.32
N SER A 108 -1.52 9.18 1.07
CA SER A 108 -1.34 7.82 0.57
C SER A 108 -2.61 7.31 -0.12
N ILE A 109 -2.85 7.84 -1.32
CA ILE A 109 -4.06 7.52 -2.08
C ILE A 109 -3.86 6.22 -2.85
N GLY A 110 -4.51 5.15 -2.39
CA GLY A 110 -4.59 3.85 -3.04
C GLY A 110 -6.05 3.39 -3.22
N TYR A 111 -7.01 4.33 -3.26
CA TYR A 111 -8.44 4.09 -3.34
C TYR A 111 -9.08 4.85 -4.51
N ARG A 112 -10.37 4.58 -4.76
CA ARG A 112 -11.10 5.13 -5.91
C ARG A 112 -11.29 6.65 -5.82
N ALA A 113 -11.42 7.30 -6.97
CA ALA A 113 -11.53 8.74 -7.12
C ALA A 113 -12.66 9.38 -6.30
N ASN A 114 -13.80 8.70 -6.12
CA ASN A 114 -14.91 9.21 -5.29
C ASN A 114 -14.58 9.31 -3.80
N GLY A 115 -13.51 8.65 -3.33
CA GLY A 115 -12.99 8.76 -1.97
C GLY A 115 -12.00 9.92 -1.77
N ILE A 116 -11.64 10.67 -2.83
CA ILE A 116 -10.59 11.70 -2.80
C ILE A 116 -11.23 13.09 -2.81
N PHE A 117 -10.81 13.99 -1.88
CA PHE A 117 -11.35 15.34 -1.78
C PHE A 117 -10.28 16.44 -1.67
N ALA A 118 -9.11 16.14 -1.07
CA ALA A 118 -8.11 17.15 -0.78
C ALA A 118 -7.45 17.72 -2.04
N PRO A 119 -7.00 19.00 -2.01
CA PRO A 119 -6.25 19.60 -3.10
C PRO A 119 -4.76 19.20 -3.11
N TYR A 120 -4.21 18.78 -1.98
CA TYR A 120 -2.83 18.30 -1.83
C TYR A 120 -2.84 16.78 -1.70
N ARG A 121 -2.34 16.09 -2.73
CA ARG A 121 -2.52 14.65 -2.89
C ARG A 121 -1.21 13.93 -3.15
N VAL A 122 -1.03 12.80 -2.47
CA VAL A 122 0.05 11.86 -2.76
C VAL A 122 -0.56 10.53 -3.14
N PHE A 123 -0.34 10.10 -4.36
CA PHE A 123 -0.78 8.82 -4.90
C PHE A 123 0.29 7.76 -4.68
N THR A 124 -0.12 6.50 -4.57
CA THR A 124 0.83 5.39 -4.38
C THR A 124 1.53 4.96 -5.68
N SER A 125 1.00 5.35 -6.85
CA SER A 125 1.60 5.11 -8.17
C SER A 125 1.11 6.11 -9.21
N TYR A 126 1.86 6.29 -10.29
CA TYR A 126 1.40 7.05 -11.46
C TYR A 126 0.16 6.43 -12.10
N ALA A 127 0.06 5.10 -12.14
CA ALA A 127 -1.13 4.42 -12.64
C ALA A 127 -2.39 4.85 -11.87
N ASN A 128 -2.30 4.92 -10.54
CA ASN A 128 -3.42 5.36 -9.70
C ASN A 128 -3.74 6.84 -9.88
N MET A 129 -2.73 7.70 -9.99
CA MET A 129 -2.89 9.13 -10.26
C MET A 129 -3.57 9.38 -11.61
N HIS A 130 -3.12 8.69 -12.66
CA HIS A 130 -3.69 8.84 -14.00
C HIS A 130 -5.12 8.27 -14.10
N MET A 131 -5.41 7.19 -13.37
CA MET A 131 -6.78 6.68 -13.23
C MET A 131 -7.69 7.74 -12.59
N PHE A 132 -7.25 8.37 -11.51
CA PHE A 132 -7.97 9.47 -10.87
C PHE A 132 -8.22 10.63 -11.84
N TYR A 133 -7.22 11.06 -12.60
CA TYR A 133 -7.38 12.13 -13.59
C TYR A 133 -8.39 11.75 -14.67
N GLY A 134 -8.37 10.50 -15.15
CA GLY A 134 -9.32 10.00 -16.12
C GLY A 134 -10.76 10.00 -15.58
N GLU A 135 -10.97 9.48 -14.36
CA GLU A 135 -12.29 9.44 -13.72
C GLU A 135 -12.85 10.83 -13.38
N ARG A 136 -11.99 11.81 -13.10
CA ARG A 136 -12.38 13.20 -12.77
C ARG A 136 -12.39 14.14 -13.98
N GLY A 137 -12.04 13.67 -15.17
CA GLY A 137 -11.96 14.50 -16.37
C GLY A 137 -10.86 15.58 -16.32
N MET A 138 -9.80 15.34 -15.53
CA MET A 138 -8.70 16.30 -15.31
C MET A 138 -7.57 16.20 -16.33
N LEU A 139 -7.79 15.57 -17.46
CA LEU A 139 -6.74 15.27 -18.47
C LEU A 139 -6.04 16.52 -19.00
N MET A 140 -6.75 17.64 -19.08
CA MET A 140 -6.21 18.91 -19.59
C MET A 140 -5.76 19.88 -18.50
N ASN A 141 -5.99 19.55 -17.25
CA ASN A 141 -5.68 20.41 -16.12
C ASN A 141 -5.30 19.60 -14.88
N PRO A 142 -4.16 18.89 -14.90
CA PRO A 142 -3.67 18.17 -13.74
C PRO A 142 -3.28 19.16 -12.63
N SER A 143 -3.24 18.67 -11.39
CA SER A 143 -2.83 19.48 -10.24
C SER A 143 -1.30 19.50 -10.12
N TRP A 144 -0.73 20.70 -9.92
CA TRP A 144 0.70 20.88 -9.64
C TRP A 144 1.14 20.36 -8.26
N PHE A 145 0.18 20.12 -7.39
CA PHE A 145 0.42 19.66 -6.02
C PHE A 145 0.21 18.14 -5.86
N ASP A 146 -0.05 17.42 -6.94
CA ASP A 146 -0.10 15.97 -6.92
C ASP A 146 1.31 15.41 -7.01
N ASP A 147 1.59 14.40 -6.19
CA ASP A 147 2.88 13.71 -6.19
C ASP A 147 2.64 12.19 -6.13
N VAL A 148 3.67 11.41 -6.42
CA VAL A 148 3.62 9.95 -6.36
C VAL A 148 4.70 9.46 -5.41
N ILE A 149 4.28 8.86 -4.30
CA ILE A 149 5.16 8.26 -3.29
C ILE A 149 4.60 6.88 -2.94
N GLY A 150 5.42 5.85 -3.10
CA GLY A 150 5.04 4.46 -2.84
C GLY A 150 4.71 4.17 -1.37
N ASN A 151 4.28 2.96 -1.09
CA ASN A 151 4.01 2.55 0.28
C ASN A 151 5.31 2.21 1.04
N PRO A 152 5.41 2.54 2.34
CA PRO A 152 6.57 2.25 3.17
C PRO A 152 6.57 0.82 3.72
N PHE A 153 7.77 0.23 3.84
CA PHE A 153 7.96 -1.09 4.42
C PHE A 153 9.01 -1.09 5.53
N THR A 154 8.69 -1.74 6.64
CA THR A 154 9.65 -1.96 7.74
C THR A 154 10.56 -3.13 7.35
N ILE A 155 11.82 -2.82 7.03
CA ILE A 155 12.77 -3.80 6.47
C ILE A 155 12.97 -5.03 7.38
N SER A 156 12.94 -4.84 8.71
CA SER A 156 13.09 -5.93 9.68
C SER A 156 11.93 -6.93 9.71
N GLU A 157 10.81 -6.61 9.05
CA GLU A 157 9.69 -7.55 8.88
C GLU A 157 9.93 -8.57 7.76
N PHE A 158 11.02 -8.42 6.98
CA PHE A 158 11.34 -9.29 5.82
C PHE A 158 12.75 -9.87 5.96
N GLU A 159 12.84 -11.19 5.80
CA GLU A 159 14.10 -11.90 5.81
C GLU A 159 14.56 -12.19 4.39
N TYR A 160 15.80 -11.81 4.10
CA TYR A 160 16.45 -12.12 2.83
C TYR A 160 16.93 -13.60 2.81
N ASN A 161 16.70 -14.28 1.69
CA ASN A 161 17.28 -15.58 1.41
C ASN A 161 17.65 -15.67 -0.07
N GLU A 162 18.91 -15.99 -0.35
CA GLU A 162 19.39 -16.20 -1.71
C GLU A 162 18.97 -17.56 -2.27
N LYS A 163 18.94 -18.58 -1.39
CA LYS A 163 18.58 -19.96 -1.78
C LYS A 163 17.06 -20.11 -1.75
N LYS A 164 16.47 -20.41 -2.92
CA LYS A 164 15.05 -20.61 -3.07
C LYS A 164 14.67 -22.09 -3.09
N GLU A 165 13.51 -22.40 -2.55
CA GLU A 165 12.85 -23.70 -2.71
C GLU A 165 12.12 -23.77 -4.06
N ASP A 166 11.81 -24.99 -4.53
CA ASP A 166 11.19 -25.18 -5.86
C ASP A 166 9.66 -25.10 -5.78
N TYR A 167 9.14 -23.94 -5.32
CA TYR A 167 7.71 -23.61 -5.38
C TYR A 167 7.46 -22.17 -5.78
N PHE A 168 6.36 -21.94 -6.49
CA PHE A 168 5.82 -20.63 -6.74
C PHE A 168 4.83 -20.25 -5.66
N LEU A 169 4.76 -18.97 -5.31
CA LEU A 169 3.87 -18.44 -4.28
C LEU A 169 2.81 -17.55 -4.90
N PHE A 170 1.55 -17.81 -4.60
CA PHE A 170 0.46 -16.86 -4.74
C PHE A 170 0.13 -16.31 -3.34
N LEU A 171 0.23 -14.99 -3.16
CA LEU A 171 0.01 -14.35 -1.86
C LEU A 171 -1.05 -13.25 -1.99
N GLY A 172 -2.23 -13.47 -1.40
CA GLY A 172 -3.34 -12.52 -1.46
C GLY A 172 -4.71 -13.19 -1.37
N ARG A 173 -5.76 -12.40 -1.54
CA ARG A 173 -7.14 -12.93 -1.57
C ARG A 173 -7.30 -13.95 -2.71
N VAL A 174 -7.87 -15.12 -2.40
CA VAL A 174 -8.19 -16.15 -3.39
C VAL A 174 -9.50 -15.77 -4.06
N CYS A 175 -9.38 -14.97 -5.11
CA CYS A 175 -10.49 -14.47 -5.93
C CYS A 175 -10.07 -14.34 -7.38
N GLU A 176 -11.05 -14.30 -8.29
CA GLU A 176 -10.84 -14.30 -9.74
C GLU A 176 -10.00 -13.08 -10.18
N GLU A 177 -10.28 -11.91 -9.62
CA GLU A 177 -9.62 -10.65 -9.98
C GLU A 177 -8.11 -10.63 -9.66
N LYS A 178 -7.65 -11.54 -8.81
CA LYS A 178 -6.21 -11.72 -8.51
C LYS A 178 -5.49 -12.70 -9.45
N GLY A 179 -6.20 -13.25 -10.45
CA GLY A 179 -5.61 -14.08 -11.51
C GLY A 179 -5.17 -15.47 -11.06
N ILE A 180 -5.77 -16.01 -10.00
CA ILE A 180 -5.42 -17.31 -9.42
C ILE A 180 -5.55 -18.46 -10.41
N HIS A 181 -6.56 -18.44 -11.31
CA HIS A 181 -6.75 -19.47 -12.31
C HIS A 181 -5.56 -19.57 -13.27
N LEU A 182 -5.02 -18.43 -13.71
CA LEU A 182 -3.84 -18.38 -14.58
C LEU A 182 -2.59 -18.90 -13.88
N ALA A 183 -2.42 -18.57 -12.59
CA ALA A 183 -1.30 -19.08 -11.80
C ALA A 183 -1.35 -20.62 -11.67
N ILE A 184 -2.53 -21.18 -11.37
CA ILE A 184 -2.74 -22.63 -11.27
C ILE A 184 -2.45 -23.29 -12.62
N GLN A 185 -3.07 -22.82 -13.72
CA GLN A 185 -2.89 -23.41 -15.05
C GLN A 185 -1.44 -23.34 -15.54
N ALA A 186 -0.75 -22.24 -15.30
CA ALA A 186 0.63 -22.07 -15.75
C ALA A 186 1.59 -22.98 -14.96
N THR A 187 1.45 -23.06 -13.65
CA THR A 187 2.29 -23.94 -12.82
C THR A 187 2.01 -25.40 -13.09
N GLU A 188 0.76 -25.80 -13.34
CA GLU A 188 0.41 -27.17 -13.78
C GLU A 188 1.12 -27.52 -15.08
N LYS A 189 0.98 -26.66 -16.10
CA LYS A 189 1.58 -26.89 -17.43
C LYS A 189 3.09 -26.98 -17.38
N MET A 190 3.73 -26.27 -16.43
CA MET A 190 5.18 -26.27 -16.23
C MET A 190 5.66 -27.37 -15.26
N GLY A 191 4.75 -28.17 -14.69
CA GLY A 191 5.08 -29.17 -13.68
C GLY A 191 5.70 -28.59 -12.41
N LYS A 192 5.23 -27.38 -11.99
CA LYS A 192 5.75 -26.65 -10.85
C LYS A 192 4.76 -26.64 -9.69
N LYS A 193 5.29 -26.73 -8.46
CA LYS A 193 4.49 -26.60 -7.24
C LYS A 193 4.02 -25.15 -7.07
N LEU A 194 2.74 -24.95 -6.70
CA LEU A 194 2.16 -23.66 -6.32
C LEU A 194 1.66 -23.71 -4.88
N ILE A 195 2.12 -22.78 -4.04
CA ILE A 195 1.55 -22.55 -2.71
C ILE A 195 0.64 -21.32 -2.78
N ILE A 196 -0.60 -21.46 -2.29
CA ILE A 196 -1.61 -20.39 -2.24
C ILE A 196 -1.79 -19.97 -0.79
N ALA A 197 -1.43 -18.73 -0.46
CA ALA A 197 -1.57 -18.17 0.88
C ALA A 197 -2.46 -16.91 0.86
N GLY A 198 -3.55 -16.95 1.64
CA GLY A 198 -4.48 -15.84 1.79
C GLY A 198 -5.92 -16.29 2.04
N PRO A 199 -6.81 -15.33 2.34
CA PRO A 199 -8.22 -15.61 2.60
C PRO A 199 -8.97 -15.93 1.31
N GLY A 200 -9.97 -16.81 1.42
CA GLY A 200 -10.81 -17.31 0.32
C GLY A 200 -10.70 -18.81 0.14
N SER A 201 -11.30 -19.35 -0.89
CA SER A 201 -11.22 -20.78 -1.18
C SER A 201 -11.32 -21.07 -2.68
N LEU A 202 -10.59 -22.09 -3.13
CA LEU A 202 -10.68 -22.57 -4.52
C LEU A 202 -12.07 -23.14 -4.84
N LYS A 203 -12.76 -23.72 -3.84
CA LYS A 203 -14.13 -24.24 -4.01
C LYS A 203 -15.10 -23.12 -4.42
N ALA A 204 -14.96 -21.92 -3.86
CA ALA A 204 -15.80 -20.76 -4.25
C ALA A 204 -15.53 -20.30 -5.68
N LEU A 205 -14.40 -20.68 -6.27
CA LEU A 205 -14.00 -20.40 -7.65
C LEU A 205 -14.27 -21.55 -8.62
N GLY A 206 -15.04 -22.58 -8.20
CA GLY A 206 -15.47 -23.67 -9.05
C GLY A 206 -14.51 -24.87 -9.11
N TYR A 207 -13.51 -24.95 -8.24
CA TYR A 207 -12.65 -26.12 -8.15
C TYR A 207 -13.29 -27.18 -7.23
N ASP A 208 -13.71 -28.33 -7.78
CA ASP A 208 -14.27 -29.43 -6.99
C ASP A 208 -13.21 -30.08 -6.08
N ARG A 209 -11.96 -30.07 -6.51
CA ARG A 209 -10.79 -30.53 -5.75
C ARG A 209 -9.61 -29.60 -5.93
N VAL A 210 -8.71 -29.59 -4.96
CA VAL A 210 -7.40 -28.91 -5.10
C VAL A 210 -6.56 -29.69 -6.10
N PRO A 211 -5.98 -29.06 -7.15
CA PRO A 211 -5.07 -29.73 -8.07
C PRO A 211 -3.83 -30.30 -7.33
N ASP A 212 -3.31 -31.43 -7.79
CA ASP A 212 -2.25 -32.19 -7.08
C ASP A 212 -0.95 -31.41 -6.88
N HIS A 213 -0.64 -30.44 -7.76
CA HIS A 213 0.55 -29.57 -7.69
C HIS A 213 0.33 -28.34 -6.80
N VAL A 214 -0.88 -28.12 -6.28
CA VAL A 214 -1.27 -26.94 -5.48
C VAL A 214 -1.38 -27.30 -4.00
N GLU A 215 -0.72 -26.50 -3.18
CA GLU A 215 -0.88 -26.50 -1.73
C GLU A 215 -1.66 -25.26 -1.29
N VAL A 216 -2.80 -25.45 -0.62
CA VAL A 216 -3.58 -24.33 -0.04
C VAL A 216 -3.14 -24.15 1.41
N PHE A 217 -2.35 -23.10 1.66
CA PHE A 217 -1.82 -22.80 2.99
C PHE A 217 -2.87 -22.11 3.88
N GLY A 218 -3.81 -21.36 3.28
CA GLY A 218 -4.77 -20.53 4.00
C GLY A 218 -4.18 -19.17 4.41
N VAL A 219 -4.73 -18.57 5.46
CA VAL A 219 -4.27 -17.24 5.94
C VAL A 219 -2.97 -17.42 6.71
N ALA A 220 -1.88 -16.87 6.19
CA ALA A 220 -0.58 -16.89 6.84
C ALA A 220 -0.46 -15.74 7.87
N ASP A 221 0.04 -16.06 9.07
CA ASP A 221 0.49 -15.05 10.03
C ASP A 221 1.81 -14.38 9.56
N ALA A 222 2.34 -13.44 10.35
CA ALA A 222 3.52 -12.67 9.97
C ALA A 222 4.78 -13.53 9.77
N GLU A 223 5.02 -14.51 10.65
CA GLU A 223 6.19 -15.40 10.55
C GLU A 223 6.03 -16.42 9.42
N GLN A 224 4.85 -16.96 9.23
CA GLN A 224 4.52 -17.85 8.12
C GLN A 224 4.65 -17.11 6.78
N ARG A 225 4.15 -15.87 6.69
CA ARG A 225 4.28 -15.03 5.49
C ARG A 225 5.75 -14.74 5.17
N LYS A 226 6.55 -14.37 6.18
CA LYS A 226 7.99 -14.19 6.06
C LYS A 226 8.69 -15.44 5.52
N HIS A 227 8.35 -16.61 6.09
CA HIS A 227 8.89 -17.89 5.65
C HIS A 227 8.53 -18.21 4.20
N LEU A 228 7.26 -18.07 3.82
CA LEU A 228 6.78 -18.32 2.46
C LEU A 228 7.45 -17.38 1.43
N LEU A 229 7.58 -16.09 1.77
CA LEU A 229 8.18 -15.12 0.86
C LEU A 229 9.67 -15.39 0.63
N LYS A 230 10.46 -15.60 1.70
CA LYS A 230 11.92 -15.74 1.57
C LYS A 230 12.36 -17.00 0.83
N ASN A 231 11.54 -18.05 0.88
CA ASN A 231 11.89 -19.35 0.29
C ASN A 231 11.26 -19.60 -1.07
N ALA A 232 10.23 -18.84 -1.47
CA ALA A 232 9.59 -19.01 -2.77
C ALA A 232 10.58 -18.81 -3.94
N LYS A 233 10.48 -19.64 -4.96
CA LYS A 233 11.20 -19.48 -6.21
C LYS A 233 10.83 -18.18 -6.91
N ALA A 234 9.52 -17.86 -6.93
CA ALA A 234 8.99 -16.58 -7.33
C ALA A 234 7.59 -16.37 -6.75
N LEU A 235 7.18 -15.10 -6.64
CA LEU A 235 5.81 -14.74 -6.38
C LEU A 235 5.07 -14.49 -7.71
N ILE A 236 3.86 -15.06 -7.85
CA ILE A 236 2.98 -14.84 -9.01
C ILE A 236 1.84 -13.91 -8.61
N GLY A 237 1.77 -12.72 -9.23
CA GLY A 237 0.77 -11.69 -8.97
C GLY A 237 0.07 -11.21 -10.23
N LEU A 238 -0.91 -11.98 -10.73
CA LEU A 238 -1.57 -11.75 -12.03
C LEU A 238 -2.90 -10.98 -11.89
N THR A 239 -2.89 -9.89 -11.16
CA THR A 239 -4.09 -9.07 -10.89
C THR A 239 -4.71 -8.54 -12.19
N HIS A 240 -6.03 -8.70 -12.37
CA HIS A 240 -6.76 -8.29 -13.58
C HIS A 240 -7.26 -6.84 -13.55
N TYR A 241 -7.31 -6.19 -12.40
CA TYR A 241 -7.65 -4.78 -12.29
C TYR A 241 -6.39 -3.90 -12.22
N VAL A 242 -6.58 -2.58 -12.35
CA VAL A 242 -5.50 -1.60 -12.14
C VAL A 242 -5.10 -1.63 -10.66
N GLU A 243 -4.02 -2.34 -10.34
CA GLU A 243 -3.50 -2.41 -8.97
C GLU A 243 -2.93 -1.05 -8.57
N PRO A 244 -3.39 -0.41 -7.48
CA PRO A 244 -2.91 0.90 -7.07
C PRO A 244 -1.43 0.93 -6.68
N PHE A 245 -0.90 -0.16 -6.08
CA PHE A 245 0.51 -0.30 -5.75
C PHE A 245 1.00 -1.74 -5.86
N GLY A 246 0.43 -2.69 -5.10
CA GLY A 246 0.84 -4.09 -5.10
C GLY A 246 1.89 -4.40 -4.04
N ASN A 247 1.56 -4.18 -2.77
CA ASN A 247 2.47 -4.38 -1.62
C ASN A 247 3.21 -5.73 -1.65
N MET A 248 2.53 -6.81 -2.04
CA MET A 248 3.11 -8.16 -2.11
C MET A 248 4.35 -8.25 -3.01
N ILE A 249 4.47 -7.37 -4.01
CA ILE A 249 5.62 -7.32 -4.92
C ILE A 249 6.86 -6.84 -4.18
N ILE A 250 6.74 -5.73 -3.47
CA ILE A 250 7.85 -5.18 -2.70
C ILE A 250 8.21 -6.10 -1.53
N GLU A 251 7.22 -6.72 -0.86
CA GLU A 251 7.45 -7.73 0.18
C GLU A 251 8.26 -8.93 -0.34
N ALA A 252 7.94 -9.41 -1.55
CA ALA A 252 8.71 -10.48 -2.20
C ALA A 252 10.13 -10.01 -2.52
N ASN A 253 10.28 -8.83 -3.12
CA ASN A 253 11.59 -8.27 -3.45
C ASN A 253 12.43 -8.06 -2.18
N LEU A 254 11.87 -7.50 -1.10
CA LEU A 254 12.56 -7.38 0.20
C LEU A 254 13.02 -8.73 0.76
N SER A 255 12.38 -9.81 0.39
CA SER A 255 12.77 -11.17 0.77
C SER A 255 13.76 -11.82 -0.23
N GLY A 256 14.21 -11.07 -1.25
CA GLY A 256 15.04 -11.57 -2.33
C GLY A 256 14.29 -12.47 -3.31
N THR A 257 12.98 -12.39 -3.36
CA THR A 257 12.14 -13.26 -4.20
C THR A 257 11.69 -12.50 -5.44
N PRO A 258 12.03 -13.00 -6.65
CA PRO A 258 11.59 -12.40 -7.89
C PRO A 258 10.08 -12.55 -8.08
N VAL A 259 9.52 -11.75 -8.98
CA VAL A 259 8.08 -11.70 -9.19
C VAL A 259 7.68 -11.91 -10.66
N ILE A 260 6.49 -12.47 -10.87
CA ILE A 260 5.85 -12.53 -12.19
C ILE A 260 4.50 -11.81 -12.06
N THR A 261 4.31 -10.73 -12.82
CA THR A 261 3.11 -9.88 -12.70
C THR A 261 2.47 -9.62 -14.07
N THR A 262 1.23 -9.17 -14.07
CA THR A 262 0.65 -8.54 -15.26
C THR A 262 1.38 -7.21 -15.55
N ASP A 263 1.34 -6.76 -16.81
CA ASP A 263 2.03 -5.54 -17.28
C ASP A 263 1.05 -4.36 -17.35
N TRP A 264 0.37 -4.07 -16.23
CA TRP A 264 -0.49 -2.89 -16.06
C TRP A 264 -0.65 -2.50 -14.58
N GLY A 265 -1.40 -1.40 -14.35
CA GLY A 265 -1.49 -0.82 -13.01
C GLY A 265 -0.14 -0.30 -12.53
N ALA A 266 0.16 -0.43 -11.26
CA ALA A 266 1.42 -0.01 -10.67
C ALA A 266 2.60 -0.97 -10.97
N PHE A 267 2.35 -2.17 -11.49
CA PHE A 267 3.42 -3.15 -11.68
C PHE A 267 4.55 -2.69 -12.62
N PRO A 268 4.27 -1.98 -13.75
CA PRO A 268 5.34 -1.39 -14.56
C PRO A 268 6.25 -0.39 -13.84
N GLU A 269 5.79 0.17 -12.73
CA GLU A 269 6.54 1.15 -11.93
C GLU A 269 7.42 0.48 -10.85
N ILE A 270 7.00 -0.73 -10.38
CA ILE A 270 7.64 -1.39 -9.24
C ILE A 270 8.30 -2.73 -9.58
N VAL A 271 8.17 -3.21 -10.81
CA VAL A 271 8.88 -4.41 -11.32
C VAL A 271 9.85 -4.01 -12.41
N LEU A 272 11.14 -4.14 -12.13
CA LEU A 272 12.20 -3.94 -13.11
C LEU A 272 12.32 -5.19 -13.98
N GLU A 273 11.89 -5.06 -15.25
CA GLU A 273 11.86 -6.17 -16.21
C GLU A 273 13.23 -6.85 -16.38
N GLY A 274 13.29 -8.16 -16.13
CA GLY A 274 14.52 -8.94 -16.22
C GLY A 274 15.53 -8.74 -15.08
N GLN A 275 15.23 -7.90 -14.08
CA GLN A 275 16.08 -7.64 -12.91
C GLN A 275 15.41 -8.07 -11.60
N THR A 276 14.15 -7.69 -11.38
CA THR A 276 13.41 -8.06 -10.15
C THR A 276 12.24 -8.99 -10.44
N GLY A 277 11.95 -9.23 -11.72
CA GLY A 277 10.85 -10.08 -12.16
C GLY A 277 10.56 -9.94 -13.64
N TYR A 278 9.42 -10.51 -14.04
CA TYR A 278 8.89 -10.42 -15.40
C TYR A 278 7.44 -9.91 -15.38
N ARG A 279 7.10 -9.05 -16.35
CA ARG A 279 5.76 -8.56 -16.57
C ARG A 279 5.18 -9.23 -17.82
N VAL A 280 3.97 -9.78 -17.70
CA VAL A 280 3.36 -10.61 -18.75
C VAL A 280 2.00 -10.07 -19.19
N ARG A 281 1.64 -10.28 -20.44
CA ARG A 281 0.35 -9.86 -21.03
C ARG A 281 -0.50 -11.01 -21.58
N ASP A 282 0.09 -12.18 -21.71
CA ASP A 282 -0.57 -13.36 -22.23
C ASP A 282 -0.02 -14.64 -21.57
N PHE A 283 -0.70 -15.76 -21.83
CA PHE A 283 -0.33 -17.04 -21.23
C PHE A 283 1.03 -17.56 -21.72
N LYS A 284 1.43 -17.27 -22.96
CA LYS A 284 2.73 -17.67 -23.51
C LYS A 284 3.87 -16.94 -22.81
N SER A 285 3.76 -15.63 -22.64
CA SER A 285 4.75 -14.84 -21.90
C SER A 285 4.83 -15.25 -20.43
N LEU A 286 3.71 -15.66 -19.81
CA LEU A 286 3.69 -16.21 -18.45
C LEU A 286 4.51 -17.50 -18.36
N LEU A 287 4.34 -18.44 -19.28
CA LEU A 287 5.14 -19.66 -19.31
C LEU A 287 6.63 -19.36 -19.52
N THR A 288 6.95 -18.45 -20.44
CA THR A 288 8.32 -17.99 -20.67
C THR A 288 8.94 -17.35 -19.43
N ALA A 289 8.17 -16.56 -18.68
CA ALA A 289 8.60 -15.96 -17.42
C ALA A 289 8.93 -17.04 -16.37
N ILE A 290 8.09 -18.05 -16.23
CA ILE A 290 8.32 -19.19 -15.32
C ILE A 290 9.61 -19.94 -15.70
N GLU A 291 9.86 -20.17 -17.00
CA GLU A 291 11.09 -20.84 -17.49
C GLU A 291 12.37 -20.04 -17.20
N ASN A 292 12.27 -18.71 -17.23
CA ASN A 292 13.43 -17.84 -17.13
C ASN A 292 13.66 -17.27 -15.72
N ILE A 293 12.80 -17.58 -14.75
CA ILE A 293 12.81 -16.93 -13.43
C ILE A 293 14.15 -17.12 -12.68
N ASP A 294 14.84 -18.22 -12.92
CA ASP A 294 16.16 -18.51 -12.34
C ASP A 294 17.27 -17.56 -12.82
N LYS A 295 17.01 -16.72 -13.83
CA LYS A 295 17.95 -15.70 -14.30
C LYS A 295 17.94 -14.45 -13.43
N ILE A 296 16.92 -14.27 -12.59
CA ILE A 296 16.79 -13.12 -11.70
C ILE A 296 17.60 -13.39 -10.42
N ALA A 297 18.53 -12.49 -10.13
CA ALA A 297 19.31 -12.58 -8.91
C ALA A 297 18.50 -12.11 -7.68
N SER A 298 18.50 -12.91 -6.61
CA SER A 298 17.82 -12.56 -5.35
C SER A 298 18.35 -11.25 -4.76
N PHE A 299 19.64 -10.98 -4.94
CA PHE A 299 20.28 -9.73 -4.51
C PHE A 299 19.66 -8.51 -5.18
N ASP A 300 19.46 -8.53 -6.50
CA ASP A 300 18.88 -7.40 -7.23
C ASP A 300 17.44 -7.09 -6.78
N CYS A 301 16.66 -8.16 -6.48
CA CYS A 301 15.34 -8.01 -5.88
C CYS A 301 15.42 -7.26 -4.54
N ARG A 302 16.32 -7.69 -3.64
CA ARG A 302 16.49 -7.08 -2.32
C ARG A 302 16.91 -5.62 -2.41
N GLU A 303 17.91 -5.30 -3.23
CA GLU A 303 18.41 -3.93 -3.41
C GLU A 303 17.30 -3.00 -3.93
N TRP A 304 16.51 -3.47 -4.88
CA TRP A 304 15.35 -2.72 -5.36
C TRP A 304 14.30 -2.49 -4.27
N GLY A 305 13.97 -3.55 -3.51
CA GLY A 305 12.99 -3.47 -2.41
C GLY A 305 13.38 -2.46 -1.33
N LEU A 306 14.67 -2.24 -1.06
CA LEU A 306 15.17 -1.30 -0.05
C LEU A 306 14.80 0.16 -0.36
N ASN A 307 14.56 0.52 -1.63
CA ASN A 307 14.08 1.86 -2.00
C ASN A 307 12.68 2.19 -1.44
N PHE A 308 11.97 1.19 -0.92
CA PHE A 308 10.66 1.33 -0.31
C PHE A 308 10.71 1.22 1.22
N SER A 309 11.87 1.41 1.83
CA SER A 309 12.04 1.42 3.28
C SER A 309 11.20 2.51 3.96
N ASP A 310 10.84 2.29 5.22
CA ASP A 310 10.14 3.30 6.02
C ASP A 310 10.89 4.64 6.00
N GLU A 311 12.23 4.63 6.08
CA GLU A 311 13.07 5.82 6.08
C GLU A 311 13.00 6.57 4.75
N GLU A 312 13.20 5.87 3.63
CA GLU A 312 13.22 6.48 2.30
C GLU A 312 11.86 7.07 1.92
N ILE A 313 10.79 6.32 2.12
CA ILE A 313 9.44 6.75 1.77
C ILE A 313 8.98 7.93 2.65
N HIS A 314 9.24 7.89 3.97
CA HIS A 314 8.83 9.00 4.83
C HIS A 314 9.71 10.24 4.63
N ASP A 315 10.97 10.12 4.18
CA ASP A 315 11.76 11.28 3.76
C ASP A 315 11.18 11.94 2.50
N GLN A 316 10.66 11.17 1.55
CA GLN A 316 9.91 11.71 0.40
C GLN A 316 8.65 12.45 0.87
N HIS A 317 7.87 11.89 1.81
CA HIS A 317 6.74 12.58 2.42
C HIS A 317 7.13 13.85 3.15
N ARG A 318 8.26 13.84 3.88
CA ARG A 318 8.79 15.05 4.55
C ARG A 318 9.04 16.16 3.53
N ARG A 319 9.76 15.85 2.43
CA ARG A 319 10.03 16.81 1.35
C ARG A 319 8.75 17.35 0.71
N TYR A 320 7.77 16.47 0.48
CA TYR A 320 6.47 16.86 -0.05
C TYR A 320 5.75 17.84 0.89
N LEU A 321 5.65 17.52 2.19
CA LEU A 321 5.01 18.41 3.17
C LEU A 321 5.72 19.77 3.25
N GLU A 322 7.06 19.80 3.19
CA GLU A 322 7.81 21.06 3.16
C GLU A 322 7.47 21.92 1.94
N LYS A 323 7.28 21.30 0.77
CA LYS A 323 6.80 22.00 -0.45
C LYS A 323 5.40 22.59 -0.23
N VAL A 324 4.45 21.81 0.32
CA VAL A 324 3.10 22.27 0.63
C VAL A 324 3.12 23.44 1.61
N ILE A 325 3.94 23.33 2.66
CA ILE A 325 4.13 24.35 3.68
C ILE A 325 4.64 25.66 3.07
N LYS A 326 5.71 25.59 2.29
CA LYS A 326 6.37 26.74 1.67
C LYS A 326 5.60 27.29 0.47
N ASN A 327 4.57 26.61 0.02
CA ASN A 327 3.84 26.89 -1.22
C ASN A 327 4.76 26.94 -2.46
N LYS A 328 5.81 26.10 -2.48
CA LYS A 328 6.89 26.11 -3.47
C LYS A 328 6.88 24.81 -4.26
N PHE A 329 6.32 24.84 -5.48
CA PHE A 329 6.33 23.70 -6.41
C PHE A 329 7.21 23.89 -7.64
N TYR A 330 7.87 25.04 -7.74
CA TYR A 330 8.69 25.44 -8.89
C TYR A 330 10.17 25.73 -8.55
N GLU A 331 10.61 25.41 -7.35
CA GLU A 331 12.02 25.56 -6.95
C GLU A 331 12.69 24.24 -6.70
#